data_004e26f6061b456fd6410fc74094d186
#
_entry.id   004e26f6061b456fd6410fc74094d186
#
_cell.length_a   1.000
_cell.length_b   1.000
_cell.length_c   1.000
_cell.angle_alpha   90.00
_cell.angle_beta   90.00
_cell.angle_gamma   90.00
#
_symmetry.space_group_name_H-M   'P 1'
#
loop_
_entity.id
_entity.type
_entity.pdbx_description
1 polymer ?
#
loop_
_entity_poly.entity_id
_entity_poly.type
_entity_poly.pdbx_seq_one_letter_code
_entity_poly.pdbx_strand_id
1 'polypeptide(L)'
;MLKPNIAIHCDTYDKSEKFIEYIKSQKYIWYGFSLFGYTCWDNYKENTCYCLSDSGNSIQYADRLRFENLGYKIIKFDEFIKGEI
;
A
#
# COMPACT_ATOMS: atom_id res chain seq x y z
N MET A 1 1.56 -0.70 -11.86
CA MET A 1 1.33 0.69 -11.50
C MET A 1 0.12 0.82 -10.60
N LEU A 2 0.23 1.62 -9.55
CA LEU A 2 -0.89 1.84 -8.64
C LEU A 2 -1.99 2.66 -9.33
N LYS A 3 -3.23 2.33 -9.01
CA LYS A 3 -4.39 3.01 -9.58
C LYS A 3 -5.32 3.47 -8.45
N PRO A 4 -6.13 4.50 -8.67
CA PRO A 4 -7.11 4.94 -7.68
C PRO A 4 -8.10 3.81 -7.35
N ASN A 5 -8.60 3.80 -6.12
CA ASN A 5 -9.62 2.86 -5.66
C ASN A 5 -9.16 1.40 -5.64
N ILE A 6 -7.84 1.18 -5.63
CA ILE A 6 -7.25 -0.15 -5.47
C ILE A 6 -6.34 -0.12 -4.26
N ALA A 7 -6.51 -1.08 -3.36
CA ALA A 7 -5.66 -1.22 -2.18
C ALA A 7 -4.83 -2.48 -2.30
N ILE A 8 -3.55 -2.38 -1.97
CA ILE A 8 -2.61 -3.50 -2.04
C ILE A 8 -2.47 -4.10 -0.65
N HIS A 9 -2.88 -5.35 -0.52
CA HIS A 9 -2.86 -6.05 0.76
C HIS A 9 -1.54 -6.76 0.97
N CYS A 10 -0.81 -6.35 1.99
CA CYS A 10 0.46 -6.95 2.38
C CYS A 10 0.23 -7.74 3.67
N ASP A 11 0.12 -9.05 3.57
CA ASP A 11 -0.23 -9.90 4.69
C ASP A 11 0.96 -10.40 5.49
N THR A 12 2.18 -9.96 5.16
CA THR A 12 3.38 -10.22 5.96
C THR A 12 4.22 -8.95 6.03
N TYR A 13 5.05 -8.88 7.08
CA TYR A 13 5.97 -7.76 7.23
C TYR A 13 6.92 -7.63 6.04
N ASP A 14 7.42 -8.76 5.56
CA ASP A 14 8.33 -8.78 4.41
C ASP A 14 7.69 -8.18 3.16
N LYS A 15 6.43 -8.50 2.91
CA LYS A 15 5.70 -7.95 1.77
C LYS A 15 5.50 -6.44 1.93
N SER A 16 5.24 -5.98 3.15
CA SER A 16 5.13 -4.55 3.42
C SER A 16 6.43 -3.83 3.14
N GLU A 17 7.56 -4.39 3.56
CA GLU A 17 8.87 -3.80 3.29
C GLU A 17 9.14 -3.72 1.79
N LYS A 18 8.83 -4.78 1.07
CA LYS A 18 9.02 -4.82 -0.38
C LYS A 18 8.12 -3.81 -1.09
N PHE A 19 6.91 -3.62 -0.60
CA PHE A 19 6.02 -2.62 -1.17
C PHE A 19 6.58 -1.22 -0.95
N ILE A 20 7.09 -0.92 0.24
CA ILE A 20 7.70 0.39 0.52
C ILE A 20 8.89 0.64 -0.40
N GLU A 21 9.73 -0.38 -0.61
CA GLU A 21 10.84 -0.25 -1.56
C GLU A 21 10.35 0.05 -2.97
N TYR A 22 9.28 -0.61 -3.38
CA TYR A 22 8.68 -0.36 -4.68
C TYR A 22 8.24 1.08 -4.83
N ILE A 23 7.50 1.61 -3.86
CA ILE A 23 6.99 2.99 -3.97
C ILE A 23 8.11 4.01 -3.93
N LYS A 24 9.18 3.75 -3.20
CA LYS A 24 10.36 4.62 -3.22
C LYS A 24 10.97 4.67 -4.62
N SER A 25 11.06 3.54 -5.29
CA SER A 25 11.62 3.48 -6.64
C SER A 25 10.74 4.20 -7.65
N GLN A 26 9.44 4.30 -7.39
CA GLN A 26 8.48 4.97 -8.26
C GLN A 26 8.27 6.43 -7.88
N LYS A 27 8.99 6.93 -6.89
CA LYS A 27 8.95 8.33 -6.43
C LYS A 27 7.59 8.77 -5.87
N TYR A 28 6.80 7.84 -5.35
CA TYR A 28 5.62 8.19 -4.57
C TYR A 28 6.07 8.74 -3.22
N ILE A 29 5.21 9.51 -2.57
CA ILE A 29 5.48 10.05 -1.25
C ILE A 29 4.46 9.49 -0.25
N TRP A 30 4.85 9.43 1.03
CA TRP A 30 3.93 9.08 2.10
C TRP A 30 2.93 10.21 2.32
N TYR A 31 1.67 9.85 2.47
CA TYR A 31 0.64 10.82 2.82
C TYR A 31 0.91 11.38 4.22
N GLY A 32 1.11 12.70 4.29
CA GLY A 32 1.33 13.40 5.55
C GLY A 32 2.71 13.20 6.18
N PHE A 33 3.54 12.31 5.64
CA PHE A 33 4.86 12.01 6.18
C PHE A 33 5.81 11.66 5.05
N SER A 34 7.07 11.98 5.25
CA SER A 34 8.12 11.58 4.31
C SER A 34 9.00 10.50 4.92
N LEU A 35 8.41 9.59 5.68
CA LEU A 35 9.13 8.56 6.41
C LEU A 35 9.15 7.25 5.62
N PHE A 36 9.83 7.25 4.49
CA PHE A 36 10.08 5.99 3.80
C PHE A 36 10.97 5.12 4.68
N GLY A 37 10.70 3.83 4.67
CA GLY A 37 11.37 2.89 5.56
C GLY A 37 10.48 2.43 6.70
N TYR A 38 9.39 3.15 6.95
CA TYR A 38 8.41 2.75 7.96
C TYR A 38 7.22 2.10 7.27
N THR A 39 6.97 0.82 7.56
CA THR A 39 5.96 0.05 6.86
C THR A 39 4.55 0.24 7.40
N CYS A 40 4.43 0.79 8.60
CA CYS A 40 3.15 0.90 9.32
C CYS A 40 2.54 -0.45 9.67
N TRP A 41 3.34 -1.51 9.57
CA TRP A 41 2.89 -2.87 9.85
C TRP A 41 2.33 -3.03 11.26
N ASP A 42 2.95 -2.37 12.25
CA ASP A 42 2.57 -2.53 13.64
C ASP A 42 1.14 -2.09 13.94
N ASN A 43 0.56 -1.26 13.08
CA ASN A 43 -0.79 -0.76 13.28
C ASN A 43 -1.86 -1.78 12.89
N TYR A 44 -1.63 -2.55 11.83
CA TYR A 44 -2.67 -3.42 11.27
C TYR A 44 -2.21 -4.84 11.00
N LYS A 45 -0.92 -5.15 11.16
CA LYS A 45 -0.37 -6.49 10.99
C LYS A 45 -0.79 -7.10 9.64
N GLU A 46 -1.31 -8.32 9.65
CA GLU A 46 -1.70 -9.02 8.43
C GLU A 46 -2.85 -8.36 7.66
N ASN A 47 -3.45 -7.33 8.22
CA ASN A 47 -4.52 -6.59 7.55
C ASN A 47 -4.05 -5.28 6.93
N THR A 48 -2.74 -5.06 6.89
CA THR A 48 -2.19 -3.81 6.34
C THR A 48 -2.43 -3.70 4.84
N CYS A 49 -2.98 -2.57 4.41
CA CYS A 49 -3.19 -2.27 2.99
C CYS A 49 -2.69 -0.88 2.68
N TYR A 50 -2.23 -0.69 1.44
CA TYR A 50 -1.74 0.60 0.96
C TYR A 50 -2.49 0.98 -0.31
N CYS A 51 -2.72 2.28 -0.49
CA CYS A 51 -3.36 2.76 -1.71
C CYS A 51 -2.84 4.15 -2.07
N LEU A 52 -3.15 4.59 -3.29
CA LEU A 52 -2.89 5.97 -3.69
C LEU A 52 -3.89 6.90 -3.01
N SER A 53 -3.42 8.06 -2.61
CA SER A 53 -4.31 9.13 -2.14
C SER A 53 -5.07 9.73 -3.32
N ASP A 54 -6.06 10.56 -3.01
CA ASP A 54 -6.85 11.26 -4.04
C ASP A 54 -5.99 12.16 -4.93
N SER A 55 -4.86 12.64 -4.42
CA SER A 55 -3.94 13.46 -5.20
C SER A 55 -3.20 12.65 -6.27
N GLY A 56 -3.16 11.33 -6.13
CA GLY A 56 -2.55 10.45 -7.13
C GLY A 56 -1.04 10.26 -7.01
N ASN A 57 -0.39 10.93 -6.08
CA ASN A 57 1.07 10.84 -5.96
C ASN A 57 1.56 10.52 -4.56
N SER A 58 0.67 10.34 -3.61
CA SER A 58 1.07 9.96 -2.26
C SER A 58 0.40 8.65 -1.86
N ILE A 59 0.99 7.99 -0.86
CA ILE A 59 0.54 6.67 -0.41
C ILE A 59 -0.10 6.78 0.95
N GLN A 60 -1.28 6.18 1.10
CA GLN A 60 -1.97 6.03 2.39
C GLN A 60 -1.97 4.58 2.78
N TYR A 61 -2.19 4.33 4.05
CA TYR A 61 -2.33 2.96 4.54
C TYR A 61 -3.51 2.89 5.51
N ALA A 62 -4.09 1.70 5.60
CA ALA A 62 -5.15 1.43 6.57
C ALA A 62 -5.40 -0.06 6.66
N ASP A 63 -6.33 -0.42 7.54
CA ASP A 63 -6.80 -1.79 7.69
C ASP A 63 -7.55 -2.22 6.44
N ARG A 64 -7.38 -3.48 6.04
CA ARG A 64 -8.05 -4.04 4.87
C ARG A 64 -9.57 -3.83 4.92
N LEU A 65 -10.16 -4.01 6.11
CA LEU A 65 -11.60 -3.88 6.26
C LEU A 65 -12.08 -2.47 5.93
N ARG A 66 -11.28 -1.46 6.28
CA ARG A 66 -11.62 -0.07 5.96
C ARG A 66 -11.73 0.12 4.45
N PHE A 67 -10.78 -0.41 3.69
CA PHE A 67 -10.82 -0.27 2.23
C PHE A 67 -11.98 -1.06 1.62
N GLU A 68 -12.29 -2.24 2.18
CA GLU A 68 -13.44 -3.00 1.72
C GLU A 68 -14.73 -2.21 1.93
N ASN A 69 -14.86 -1.56 3.08
CA ASN A 69 -16.05 -0.76 3.39
C ASN A 69 -16.17 0.46 2.49
N LEU A 70 -15.06 0.98 2.01
CA LEU A 70 -15.03 2.12 1.09
C LEU A 70 -15.25 1.71 -0.37
N GLY A 71 -15.38 0.42 -0.63
CA GLY A 71 -15.61 -0.07 -1.98
C GLY A 71 -14.35 -0.22 -2.82
N TYR A 72 -13.18 -0.20 -2.21
CA TYR A 72 -11.94 -0.39 -2.92
C TYR A 72 -11.76 -1.84 -3.33
N LYS A 73 -11.14 -2.05 -4.48
CA LYS A 73 -10.72 -3.39 -4.88
C LYS A 73 -9.45 -3.75 -4.12
N ILE A 74 -9.45 -4.90 -3.47
CA ILE A 74 -8.30 -5.36 -2.70
C ILE A 74 -7.51 -6.34 -3.56
N ILE A 75 -6.23 -6.07 -3.76
CA ILE A 75 -5.31 -6.92 -4.53
C ILE A 75 -4.18 -7.33 -3.62
N LYS A 76 -3.86 -8.62 -3.60
CA LYS A 76 -2.74 -9.11 -2.81
C LYS A 76 -1.42 -8.63 -3.41
N PHE A 77 -0.46 -8.34 -2.54
CA PHE A 77 0.85 -7.86 -2.98
C PHE A 77 1.48 -8.79 -4.03
N ASP A 78 1.38 -10.10 -3.84
CA ASP A 78 1.97 -11.07 -4.75
C ASP A 78 1.44 -10.92 -6.17
N GLU A 79 0.14 -10.68 -6.30
CA GLU A 79 -0.47 -10.47 -7.61
C GLU A 79 -0.09 -9.12 -8.19
N PHE A 80 -0.05 -8.10 -7.35
CA PHE A 80 0.33 -6.75 -7.77
C PHE A 80 1.75 -6.72 -8.33
N ILE A 81 2.70 -7.29 -7.59
CA ILE A 81 4.10 -7.22 -7.98
C ILE A 81 4.39 -8.03 -9.23
N LYS A 82 3.65 -9.11 -9.46
CA LYS A 82 3.75 -9.89 -10.69
C LYS A 82 3.44 -9.04 -11.91
N GLY A 83 2.43 -8.19 -11.82
CA GLY A 83 2.04 -7.32 -12.92
C GLY A 83 3.02 -6.18 -13.14
N GLU A 84 3.85 -5.87 -12.15
CA GLU A 84 4.80 -4.76 -12.24
C GLU A 84 6.20 -5.20 -12.69
N ILE A 85 6.49 -6.47 -12.64
CA ILE A 85 7.75 -7.02 -13.13
C ILE A 85 7.60 -7.48 -14.58
#